data_cc56030158b39ea9a54082caa72d122e
#
_entry.id   cc56030158b39ea9a54082caa72d122e
#
_cell.length_a   1.000
_cell.length_b   1.000
_cell.length_c   1.000
_cell.angle_alpha   90.00
_cell.angle_beta   90.00
_cell.angle_gamma   90.00
#
_symmetry.space_group_name_H-M   'P 1'
#
loop_
_entity.id
_entity.type
_entity.pdbx_description
1 polymer ?
#
loop_
_entity_poly.entity_id
_entity_poly.type
_entity_poly.pdbx_seq_one_letter_code
_entity_poly.pdbx_strand_id
1 'polypeptide(L)'
;MTYHIPGYSFFDPHVDNPIPHYSTILYLNESDGNTVIFDAESRPDEGEVFYSQGRKYDFTASGVIDYDAIDWDNNPLPIKYECEPEFGKMLIFNGKYLHTIRPPSPGKLRVISVCNVAV
;
A
#
# COMPACT_ATOMS: atom_id res chain seq x y z
N MET A 1 10.32 -8.34 -1.03
CA MET A 1 11.35 -8.28 0.02
C MET A 1 10.85 -7.48 1.19
N THR A 2 10.98 -8.04 2.36
CA THR A 2 10.64 -7.34 3.58
C THR A 2 11.92 -6.90 4.27
N TYR A 3 11.99 -5.64 4.61
CA TYR A 3 13.09 -5.13 5.40
C TYR A 3 12.54 -4.14 6.42
N HIS A 4 13.27 -3.95 7.49
CA HIS A 4 12.92 -2.99 8.51
C HIS A 4 14.08 -2.00 8.65
N ILE A 5 13.79 -0.74 8.36
CA ILE A 5 14.74 0.36 8.54
C ILE A 5 14.28 1.18 9.73
N PRO A 6 15.15 1.46 10.71
CA PRO A 6 14.76 2.26 11.86
C PRO A 6 14.13 3.58 11.44
N GLY A 7 12.97 3.90 12.03
CA GLY A 7 12.20 5.09 11.70
C GLY A 7 11.10 4.89 10.67
N TYR A 8 11.13 3.79 9.93
CA TYR A 8 10.07 3.48 8.97
C TYR A 8 9.01 2.61 9.63
N SER A 9 7.74 2.92 9.36
CA SER A 9 6.61 2.21 9.94
C SER A 9 5.83 1.36 8.95
N PHE A 10 6.28 1.26 7.71
CA PHE A 10 5.68 0.35 6.71
C PHE A 10 6.67 0.06 5.59
N PHE A 11 6.33 -0.97 4.80
CA PHE A 11 7.08 -1.32 3.60
C PHE A 11 6.79 -0.32 2.48
N ASP A 12 7.48 -0.47 1.34
CA ASP A 12 7.33 0.45 0.22
C ASP A 12 5.90 0.45 -0.31
N PRO A 13 5.28 1.62 -0.47
CA PRO A 13 3.95 1.71 -1.08
C PRO A 13 3.98 1.25 -2.55
N HIS A 14 2.88 0.64 -2.99
CA HIS A 14 2.78 0.13 -4.36
C HIS A 14 1.33 0.02 -4.81
N VAL A 15 1.14 -0.22 -6.10
CA VAL A 15 -0.09 -0.76 -6.69
C VAL A 15 0.27 -2.09 -7.33
N ASP A 16 -0.64 -3.06 -7.23
CA ASP A 16 -0.35 -4.42 -7.72
C ASP A 16 -0.37 -4.52 -9.24
N ASN A 17 -1.19 -3.72 -9.88
CA ASN A 17 -1.45 -3.83 -11.32
C ASN A 17 -1.82 -2.47 -11.88
N PRO A 18 -1.24 -2.04 -13.01
CA PRO A 18 -1.60 -0.76 -13.63
C PRO A 18 -2.99 -0.76 -14.28
N ILE A 19 -3.59 -1.93 -14.49
CA ILE A 19 -4.92 -2.05 -15.07
C ILE A 19 -5.97 -1.78 -13.97
N PRO A 20 -7.09 -1.09 -14.29
CA PRO A 20 -8.15 -0.89 -13.31
C PRO A 20 -8.62 -2.21 -12.71
N HIS A 21 -8.64 -2.28 -11.39
CA HIS A 21 -9.02 -3.50 -10.67
C HIS A 21 -9.45 -3.17 -9.24
N TYR A 22 -10.14 -4.12 -8.62
CA TYR A 22 -10.35 -4.13 -7.17
C TYR A 22 -9.41 -5.14 -6.54
N SER A 23 -8.78 -4.76 -5.45
CA SER A 23 -7.99 -5.68 -4.64
C SER A 23 -8.84 -6.18 -3.49
N THR A 24 -8.82 -7.50 -3.29
CA THR A 24 -9.50 -8.14 -2.17
C THR A 24 -8.48 -8.89 -1.34
N ILE A 25 -8.52 -8.69 -0.03
CA ILE A 25 -7.62 -9.36 0.91
C ILE A 25 -8.47 -10.05 1.95
N LEU A 26 -8.34 -11.38 2.03
CA LEU A 26 -8.94 -12.16 3.10
C LEU A 26 -7.86 -12.45 4.13
N TYR A 27 -8.08 -12.01 5.36
CA TYR A 27 -7.16 -12.26 6.46
C TYR A 27 -7.44 -13.62 7.08
N LEU A 28 -6.40 -14.43 7.20
CA LEU A 28 -6.51 -15.80 7.68
C LEU A 28 -6.03 -15.97 9.12
N ASN A 29 -5.54 -14.90 9.72
CA ASN A 29 -5.16 -14.89 11.14
C ASN A 29 -5.15 -13.44 11.65
N GLU A 30 -5.05 -13.30 12.95
CA GLU A 30 -4.83 -12.02 13.60
C GLU A 30 -3.35 -11.68 13.55
N SER A 31 -3.05 -10.40 13.34
CA SER A 31 -1.69 -9.90 13.25
C SER A 31 -1.69 -8.39 13.51
N ASP A 32 -0.55 -7.82 13.77
CA ASP A 32 -0.35 -6.37 13.81
C ASP A 32 0.29 -5.81 12.53
N GLY A 33 0.44 -6.65 11.50
CA GLY A 33 0.87 -6.22 10.18
C GLY A 33 -0.28 -5.60 9.39
N ASN A 34 -0.73 -4.42 9.79
CA ASN A 34 -1.90 -3.77 9.21
C ASN A 34 -1.69 -3.44 7.72
N THR A 35 -2.77 -3.53 6.94
CA THR A 35 -2.80 -2.99 5.58
C THR A 35 -3.06 -1.50 5.66
N VAL A 36 -2.22 -0.72 4.97
CA VAL A 36 -2.34 0.74 4.91
C VAL A 36 -2.66 1.15 3.48
N ILE A 37 -3.76 1.88 3.30
CA ILE A 37 -4.17 2.41 2.01
C ILE A 37 -3.99 3.92 2.08
N PHE A 38 -3.16 4.46 1.18
CA PHE A 38 -2.89 5.89 1.13
C PHE A 38 -3.90 6.62 0.28
N ASP A 39 -4.13 7.88 0.60
CA ASP A 39 -4.92 8.79 -0.24
C ASP A 39 -4.03 9.31 -1.38
N ALA A 40 -3.55 8.38 -2.19
CA ALA A 40 -2.69 8.62 -3.33
C ALA A 40 -3.07 7.64 -4.42
N GLU A 41 -3.49 8.14 -5.57
CA GLU A 41 -4.01 7.31 -6.64
C GLU A 41 -3.15 7.33 -7.89
N SER A 42 -3.01 6.18 -8.51
CA SER A 42 -2.46 6.06 -9.85
C SER A 42 -3.55 6.41 -10.87
N ARG A 43 -3.12 6.79 -12.07
CA ARG A 43 -4.03 7.02 -13.18
C ARG A 43 -3.64 6.14 -14.35
N PRO A 44 -4.62 5.57 -15.07
CA PRO A 44 -4.33 4.82 -16.28
C PRO A 44 -3.49 5.68 -17.24
N ASP A 45 -2.55 5.05 -17.90
CA ASP A 45 -1.71 5.66 -18.93
C ASP A 45 -0.63 6.64 -18.44
N GLU A 46 -0.49 6.84 -17.14
CA GLU A 46 0.54 7.73 -16.60
C GLU A 46 1.72 7.00 -15.92
N GLY A 47 1.73 5.67 -15.91
CA GLY A 47 2.84 4.89 -15.35
C GLY A 47 3.03 5.08 -13.85
N GLU A 48 4.27 5.37 -13.43
CA GLU A 48 4.61 5.57 -12.01
C GLU A 48 4.33 6.99 -11.54
N VAL A 49 3.21 7.55 -11.95
CA VAL A 49 2.76 8.87 -11.51
C VAL A 49 1.55 8.71 -10.59
N PHE A 50 1.60 9.35 -9.44
CA PHE A 50 0.54 9.29 -8.43
C PHE A 50 0.11 10.68 -8.03
N TYR A 51 -1.16 10.82 -7.67
CA TYR A 51 -1.76 12.07 -7.27
C TYR A 51 -2.34 11.96 -5.86
N SER A 52 -1.97 12.88 -5.01
CA SER A 52 -2.45 12.94 -3.63
C SER A 52 -2.76 14.39 -3.27
N GLN A 53 -4.03 14.69 -3.03
CA GLN A 53 -4.47 16.01 -2.56
C GLN A 53 -3.93 17.17 -3.41
N GLY A 54 -4.02 17.04 -4.74
CA GLY A 54 -3.55 18.06 -5.67
C GLY A 54 -2.05 18.06 -5.93
N ARG A 55 -1.30 17.18 -5.29
CA ARG A 55 0.15 17.04 -5.48
C ARG A 55 0.45 15.85 -6.39
N LYS A 56 1.39 16.05 -7.30
CA LYS A 56 1.85 15.02 -8.22
C LYS A 56 3.16 14.41 -7.72
N TYR A 57 3.21 13.08 -7.65
CA TYR A 57 4.42 12.32 -7.35
C TYR A 57 4.82 11.55 -8.59
N ASP A 58 5.97 11.85 -9.15
CA ASP A 58 6.45 11.26 -10.40
C ASP A 58 7.70 10.41 -10.13
N PHE A 59 7.55 9.11 -10.23
CA PHE A 59 8.63 8.14 -10.02
C PHE A 59 9.17 7.57 -11.34
N THR A 60 8.73 8.11 -12.48
CA THR A 60 9.07 7.58 -13.80
C THR A 60 10.58 7.50 -14.02
N ALA A 61 11.32 8.51 -13.54
CA ALA A 61 12.77 8.57 -13.73
C ALA A 61 13.51 7.46 -12.99
N SER A 62 13.01 7.02 -11.84
CA SER A 62 13.63 5.96 -11.04
C SER A 62 13.08 4.57 -11.40
N GLY A 63 11.88 4.51 -11.97
CA GLY A 63 11.18 3.26 -12.25
C GLY A 63 10.75 2.49 -11.01
N VAL A 64 10.90 3.07 -9.83
CA VAL A 64 10.58 2.42 -8.56
C VAL A 64 9.89 3.41 -7.65
N ILE A 65 8.80 2.97 -7.00
CA ILE A 65 8.17 3.73 -5.94
C ILE A 65 8.91 3.37 -4.66
N ASP A 66 9.71 4.30 -4.16
CA ASP A 66 10.59 4.07 -3.03
C ASP A 66 10.08 4.86 -1.82
N TYR A 67 10.12 4.24 -0.66
CA TYR A 67 9.77 4.88 0.59
C TYR A 67 10.60 6.17 0.80
N ASP A 68 11.89 6.12 0.44
CA ASP A 68 12.79 7.25 0.60
C ASP A 68 12.51 8.41 -0.37
N ALA A 69 11.77 8.17 -1.45
CA ALA A 69 11.40 9.21 -2.39
C ALA A 69 10.30 10.13 -1.87
N ILE A 70 9.71 9.78 -0.74
CA ILE A 70 8.62 10.53 -0.12
C ILE A 70 9.17 11.23 1.12
N ASP A 71 8.93 12.53 1.23
CA ASP A 71 9.31 13.31 2.42
C ASP A 71 8.28 13.09 3.54
N TRP A 72 8.47 12.02 4.28
CA TRP A 72 7.54 11.62 5.34
C TRP A 72 7.49 12.60 6.51
N ASP A 73 8.54 13.41 6.70
CA ASP A 73 8.60 14.36 7.82
C ASP A 73 7.79 15.62 7.52
N ASN A 74 7.86 16.14 6.30
CA ASN A 74 7.25 17.41 5.94
C ASN A 74 6.00 17.26 5.06
N ASN A 75 5.99 16.25 4.19
CA ASN A 75 4.91 15.99 3.23
C ASN A 75 4.60 14.51 3.14
N PRO A 76 4.14 13.89 4.24
CA PRO A 76 3.79 12.46 4.20
C PRO A 76 2.57 12.22 3.29
N LEU A 77 2.50 11.02 2.74
CA LEU A 77 1.27 10.60 2.06
C LEU A 77 0.18 10.41 3.11
N PRO A 78 -0.98 11.05 2.95
CA PRO A 78 -2.07 10.86 3.90
C PRO A 78 -2.59 9.42 3.84
N ILE A 79 -2.93 8.87 4.98
CA ILE A 79 -3.54 7.54 5.06
C ILE A 79 -5.04 7.71 4.87
N LYS A 80 -5.59 7.00 3.87
CA LYS A 80 -7.02 6.97 3.62
C LYS A 80 -7.72 5.97 4.52
N TYR A 81 -7.11 4.81 4.73
CA TYR A 81 -7.67 3.75 5.55
C TYR A 81 -6.57 2.80 6.02
N GLU A 82 -6.70 2.34 7.24
CA GLU A 82 -5.80 1.32 7.78
C GLU A 82 -6.63 0.17 8.34
N CYS A 83 -6.30 -1.06 7.95
CA CYS A 83 -7.04 -2.25 8.30
C CYS A 83 -6.19 -3.20 9.13
N GLU A 84 -6.64 -3.52 10.33
CA GLU A 84 -5.99 -4.50 11.19
C GLU A 84 -6.41 -5.92 10.78
N PRO A 85 -5.46 -6.83 10.56
CA PRO A 85 -5.79 -8.22 10.24
C PRO A 85 -6.56 -8.92 11.35
N GLU A 86 -7.69 -9.51 10.99
CA GLU A 86 -8.50 -10.33 11.88
C GLU A 86 -8.97 -11.55 11.10
N PHE A 87 -8.98 -12.72 11.73
CA PHE A 87 -9.40 -13.95 11.07
C PHE A 87 -10.82 -13.79 10.46
N GLY A 88 -10.92 -14.10 9.17
CA GLY A 88 -12.18 -14.06 8.45
C GLY A 88 -12.58 -12.67 7.95
N LYS A 89 -11.86 -11.62 8.30
CA LYS A 89 -12.12 -10.27 7.77
C LYS A 89 -11.70 -10.20 6.32
N MET A 90 -12.50 -9.51 5.50
CA MET A 90 -12.17 -9.24 4.10
C MET A 90 -12.09 -7.73 3.88
N LEU A 91 -11.01 -7.28 3.26
CA LEU A 91 -10.83 -5.90 2.85
C LEU A 91 -10.94 -5.83 1.33
N ILE A 92 -11.78 -4.92 0.83
CA ILE A 92 -11.93 -4.68 -0.61
C ILE A 92 -11.68 -3.20 -0.87
N PHE A 93 -10.79 -2.90 -1.79
CA PHE A 93 -10.49 -1.51 -2.14
C PHE A 93 -10.14 -1.38 -3.62
N ASN A 94 -10.28 -0.15 -4.13
CA ASN A 94 -9.91 0.14 -5.51
C ASN A 94 -8.39 0.06 -5.64
N GLY A 95 -7.91 -0.78 -6.54
CA GLY A 95 -6.48 -1.04 -6.72
C GLY A 95 -5.68 0.13 -7.24
N LYS A 96 -6.32 1.23 -7.65
CA LYS A 96 -5.60 2.45 -8.04
C LYS A 96 -4.88 3.14 -6.90
N TYR A 97 -5.28 2.87 -5.65
CA TYR A 97 -4.65 3.49 -4.50
C TYR A 97 -3.34 2.81 -4.14
N LEU A 98 -2.34 3.63 -3.84
CA LEU A 98 -1.11 3.15 -3.23
C LEU A 98 -1.44 2.49 -1.90
N HIS A 99 -0.85 1.34 -1.66
CA HIS A 99 -1.05 0.61 -0.42
C HIS A 99 0.23 -0.12 -0.01
N THR A 100 0.30 -0.48 1.24
CA THR A 100 1.41 -1.21 1.81
C THR A 100 0.96 -1.92 3.07
N ILE A 101 1.89 -2.54 3.76
CA ILE A 101 1.65 -3.14 5.07
C ILE A 101 2.65 -2.59 6.09
N ARG A 102 2.25 -2.59 7.36
CA ARG A 102 3.19 -2.39 8.45
C ARG A 102 3.91 -3.69 8.72
N PRO A 103 5.21 -3.65 9.04
CA PRO A 103 5.92 -4.87 9.43
C PRO A 103 5.26 -5.48 10.66
N PRO A 104 4.86 -6.78 10.61
CA PRO A 104 4.33 -7.42 11.80
C PRO A 104 5.43 -7.60 12.85
N SER A 105 5.03 -7.59 14.11
CA SER A 105 5.96 -7.82 15.22
C SER A 105 6.54 -9.24 15.14
N PRO A 106 7.75 -9.46 15.66
CA PRO A 106 8.33 -10.81 15.69
C PRO A 106 7.36 -11.81 16.34
N GLY A 107 7.17 -12.94 15.68
CA GLY A 107 6.26 -13.99 16.13
C GLY A 107 4.80 -13.78 15.76
N LYS A 108 4.45 -12.66 15.14
CA LYS A 108 3.08 -12.36 14.67
C LYS A 108 2.99 -12.47 13.16
N LEU A 109 3.00 -13.71 12.68
CA LEU A 109 2.91 -14.00 11.26
C LEU A 109 1.63 -13.40 10.65
N ARG A 110 1.74 -12.84 9.44
CA ARG A 110 0.61 -12.31 8.69
C ARG A 110 0.30 -13.27 7.54
N VAL A 111 -0.88 -13.87 7.59
CA VAL A 111 -1.32 -14.83 6.57
C VAL A 111 -2.56 -14.29 5.87
N ILE A 112 -2.49 -14.17 4.55
CA ILE A 112 -3.59 -13.61 3.75
C ILE A 112 -3.80 -14.39 2.48
N SER A 113 -4.99 -14.22 1.89
CA SER A 113 -5.30 -14.63 0.53
C SER A 113 -5.67 -13.37 -0.25
N VAL A 114 -4.99 -13.13 -1.37
CA VAL A 114 -5.19 -11.93 -2.19
C VAL A 114 -5.78 -12.32 -3.53
N CYS A 115 -6.79 -11.55 -3.97
CA CYS A 115 -7.37 -11.71 -5.29
C CYS A 115 -7.60 -10.32 -5.90
N ASN A 116 -7.12 -10.12 -7.12
CA ASN A 116 -7.36 -8.90 -7.88
C ASN A 116 -8.41 -9.18 -8.95
N VAL A 117 -9.47 -8.38 -8.96
CA VAL A 117 -10.60 -8.54 -9.87
C VAL A 117 -10.58 -7.38 -10.86
N ALA A 118 -10.42 -7.70 -12.15
CA ALA A 118 -10.45 -6.69 -13.21
C ALA A 118 -11.85 -6.07 -13.32
N VAL A 119 -11.84 -4.80 -13.62
CA VAL A 119 -13.08 -4.02 -13.78
C VAL A 119 -13.37 -3.77 -15.25
#